data_28f90eb26a49457b4bd57d86e89ec0e9
#
_entry.id   28f90eb26a49457b4bd57d86e89ec0e9
#
_cell.length_a   1.000
_cell.length_b   1.000
_cell.length_c   1.000
_cell.angle_alpha   90.00
_cell.angle_beta   90.00
_cell.angle_gamma   90.00
#
_symmetry.space_group_name_H-M   'P 1'
#
loop_
_entity.id
_entity.type
_entity.pdbx_description
1 polymer ?
#
loop_
_entity_poly.entity_id
_entity_poly.type
_entity_poly.pdbx_seq_one_letter_code
_entity_poly.pdbx_strand_id
1 'polypeptide(L)'
;MIASGTGISIEDLAHRLIETVAQLGVPMPRVRRRHGDLKEDEFLTLSILHQHETLIVGYIQRQLGVLPAQMSRIIRSLEDHDQPLIACRINPHDKRKIDVVLTPAGVQAHQDHQSGRVQAVAGLLSRLPEEDLDDLQRLLEKVHELIIGQVSI
;
A
#
# COMPACT_ATOMS: atom_id res chain seq x y z
N MET A 1 -22.02 18.96 -6.63
CA MET A 1 -22.49 18.36 -7.90
C MET A 1 -23.20 17.04 -7.58
N ILE A 2 -24.43 16.89 -8.01
CA ILE A 2 -25.23 15.67 -7.79
C ILE A 2 -24.97 14.74 -8.98
N ALA A 3 -24.59 13.49 -8.71
CA ALA A 3 -24.47 12.47 -9.76
C ALA A 3 -25.86 12.20 -10.34
N SER A 4 -26.02 12.40 -11.65
CA SER A 4 -27.30 12.22 -12.36
C SER A 4 -27.72 10.75 -12.26
N GLY A 5 -28.77 10.46 -11.52
CA GLY A 5 -29.45 9.16 -11.52
C GLY A 5 -29.70 8.52 -10.14
N THR A 6 -28.98 8.84 -9.08
CA THR A 6 -29.13 8.17 -7.77
C THR A 6 -29.44 9.11 -6.61
N GLY A 7 -29.45 10.43 -6.82
CA GLY A 7 -29.65 11.41 -5.74
C GLY A 7 -28.51 11.45 -4.69
N ILE A 8 -27.43 10.74 -4.91
CA ILE A 8 -26.26 10.67 -4.00
C ILE A 8 -25.26 11.76 -4.39
N SER A 9 -24.79 12.55 -3.41
CA SER A 9 -23.77 13.57 -3.68
C SER A 9 -22.39 12.93 -3.89
N ILE A 10 -21.49 13.66 -4.56
CA ILE A 10 -20.10 13.20 -4.74
C ILE A 10 -19.39 13.06 -3.38
N GLU A 11 -19.72 13.94 -2.42
CA GLU A 11 -19.18 13.86 -1.05
C GLU A 11 -19.61 12.55 -0.36
N ASP A 12 -20.88 12.17 -0.46
CA ASP A 12 -21.38 10.93 0.11
C ASP A 12 -20.70 9.71 -0.52
N LEU A 13 -20.49 9.72 -1.83
CA LEU A 13 -19.75 8.67 -2.53
C LEU A 13 -18.30 8.61 -2.07
N ALA A 14 -17.63 9.75 -1.88
CA ALA A 14 -16.27 9.82 -1.38
C ALA A 14 -16.17 9.25 0.03
N HIS A 15 -17.09 9.60 0.93
CA HIS A 15 -17.16 9.03 2.27
C HIS A 15 -17.33 7.52 2.24
N ARG A 16 -18.27 7.00 1.46
CA ARG A 16 -18.50 5.57 1.33
C ARG A 16 -17.29 4.83 0.77
N LEU A 17 -16.61 5.42 -0.20
CA LEU A 17 -15.39 4.84 -0.77
C LEU A 17 -14.30 4.74 0.28
N ILE A 18 -14.03 5.82 1.02
CA ILE A 18 -13.01 5.86 2.08
C ILE A 18 -13.33 4.82 3.16
N GLU A 19 -14.56 4.76 3.64
CA GLU A 19 -15.00 3.78 4.63
C GLU A 19 -14.84 2.34 4.14
N THR A 20 -15.21 2.06 2.90
CA THR A 20 -15.12 0.73 2.30
C THR A 20 -13.65 0.30 2.18
N VAL A 21 -12.79 1.19 1.69
CA VAL A 21 -11.34 0.92 1.58
C VAL A 21 -10.72 0.69 2.96
N ALA A 22 -11.10 1.49 3.95
CA ALA A 22 -10.63 1.32 5.33
C ALA A 22 -11.03 -0.05 5.90
N GLN A 23 -12.26 -0.50 5.65
CA GLN A 23 -12.73 -1.83 6.08
C GLN A 23 -11.97 -2.97 5.40
N LEU A 24 -11.62 -2.83 4.12
CA LEU A 24 -10.80 -3.81 3.41
C LEU A 24 -9.37 -3.88 3.96
N GLY A 25 -8.85 -2.79 4.51
CA GLY A 25 -7.53 -2.71 5.11
C GLY A 25 -7.45 -3.21 6.56
N VAL A 26 -8.58 -3.43 7.23
CA VAL A 26 -8.59 -3.96 8.61
C VAL A 26 -8.14 -5.42 8.58
N PRO A 27 -7.08 -5.80 9.34
CA PRO A 27 -6.66 -7.19 9.43
C PRO A 27 -7.82 -8.03 9.95
N MET A 28 -8.15 -9.10 9.24
CA MET A 28 -9.13 -10.08 9.75
C MET A 28 -8.65 -10.61 11.10
N PRO A 29 -9.47 -10.51 12.17
CA PRO A 29 -9.03 -10.87 13.53
C PRO A 29 -8.74 -12.37 13.72
N ARG A 30 -8.81 -13.17 12.68
CA ARG A 30 -8.71 -14.64 12.74
C ARG A 30 -7.33 -15.19 12.38
N VAL A 31 -6.42 -14.36 11.89
CA VAL A 31 -5.07 -14.84 11.59
C VAL A 31 -4.16 -14.40 12.72
N ARG A 32 -3.80 -15.33 13.59
CA ARG A 32 -2.66 -15.12 14.49
C ARG A 32 -1.48 -14.69 13.62
N ARG A 33 -0.93 -13.52 13.90
CA ARG A 33 0.31 -13.09 13.25
C ARG A 33 1.35 -14.18 13.49
N ARG A 34 1.77 -14.83 12.43
CA ARG A 34 2.88 -15.77 12.48
C ARG A 34 4.16 -14.97 12.72
N HIS A 35 5.12 -15.59 13.38
CA HIS A 35 6.44 -15.02 13.49
C HIS A 35 6.96 -14.72 12.07
N GLY A 36 7.27 -13.45 11.80
CA GLY A 36 7.67 -13.00 10.46
C GLY A 36 6.59 -12.28 9.64
N ASP A 37 5.35 -12.19 10.13
CA ASP A 37 4.31 -11.41 9.47
C ASP A 37 4.62 -9.90 9.53
N LEU A 38 4.36 -9.21 8.42
CA LEU A 38 4.57 -7.78 8.32
C LEU A 38 3.53 -7.01 9.13
N LYS A 39 4.00 -5.96 9.80
CA LYS A 39 3.13 -4.91 10.34
C LYS A 39 2.61 -4.05 9.19
N GLU A 40 1.52 -3.31 9.41
CA GLU A 40 0.93 -2.47 8.38
C GLU A 40 1.90 -1.42 7.83
N ASP A 41 2.63 -0.73 8.70
CA ASP A 41 3.62 0.26 8.31
C ASP A 41 4.81 -0.35 7.56
N GLU A 42 5.22 -1.55 7.91
CA GLU A 42 6.24 -2.32 7.18
C GLU A 42 5.73 -2.68 5.77
N PHE A 43 4.52 -3.21 5.67
CA PHE A 43 3.91 -3.56 4.39
C PHE A 43 3.77 -2.35 3.46
N LEU A 44 3.28 -1.21 3.99
CA LEU A 44 3.17 0.02 3.23
C LEU A 44 4.52 0.53 2.73
N THR A 45 5.56 0.43 3.55
CA THR A 45 6.93 0.77 3.17
C THR A 45 7.43 -0.10 2.01
N LEU A 46 7.25 -1.42 2.12
CA LEU A 46 7.63 -2.35 1.05
C LEU A 46 6.81 -2.10 -0.22
N SER A 47 5.53 -1.74 -0.10
CA SER A 47 4.66 -1.42 -1.25
C SER A 47 5.15 -0.18 -2.01
N ILE A 48 5.56 0.87 -1.28
CA ILE A 48 6.14 2.07 -1.89
C ILE A 48 7.45 1.71 -2.60
N LEU A 49 8.33 0.94 -1.96
CA LEU A 49 9.59 0.50 -2.55
C LEU A 49 9.41 -0.43 -3.75
N HIS A 50 8.37 -1.25 -3.74
CA HIS A 50 8.09 -2.18 -4.85
C HIS A 50 7.79 -1.46 -6.17
N GLN A 51 7.27 -0.24 -6.11
CA GLN A 51 6.97 0.57 -7.28
C GLN A 51 8.21 1.31 -7.84
N HIS A 52 9.32 1.28 -7.13
CA HIS A 52 10.54 2.01 -7.45
C HIS A 52 11.77 1.13 -7.23
N GLU A 53 12.85 1.39 -7.97
CA GLU A 53 14.11 0.66 -7.75
C GLU A 53 14.83 1.10 -6.48
N THR A 54 14.92 2.41 -6.29
CA THR A 54 15.62 3.02 -5.14
C THR A 54 14.88 4.28 -4.71
N LEU A 55 14.68 4.43 -3.41
CA LEU A 55 14.08 5.65 -2.83
C LEU A 55 14.91 6.12 -1.65
N ILE A 56 14.94 7.43 -1.42
CA ILE A 56 15.51 7.99 -0.19
C ILE A 56 14.53 7.86 0.97
N VAL A 57 15.06 7.68 2.18
CA VAL A 57 14.25 7.55 3.42
C VAL A 57 13.27 8.71 3.57
N GLY A 58 13.70 9.94 3.31
CA GLY A 58 12.84 11.13 3.42
C GLY A 58 11.63 11.10 2.49
N TYR A 59 11.77 10.54 1.30
CA TYR A 59 10.63 10.37 0.38
C TYR A 59 9.61 9.38 0.95
N ILE A 60 10.08 8.22 1.43
CA ILE A 60 9.22 7.19 2.02
C ILE A 60 8.48 7.77 3.23
N GLN A 61 9.19 8.49 4.09
CA GLN A 61 8.61 9.14 5.27
C GLN A 61 7.47 10.08 4.91
N ARG A 62 7.66 10.91 3.87
CA ARG A 62 6.62 11.83 3.40
C ARG A 62 5.41 11.09 2.84
N GLN A 63 5.63 10.02 2.09
CA GLN A 63 4.54 9.20 1.53
C GLN A 63 3.73 8.52 2.63
N LEU A 64 4.37 8.04 3.69
CA LEU A 64 3.71 7.42 4.83
C LEU A 64 3.05 8.43 5.77
N GLY A 65 3.48 9.70 5.74
CA GLY A 65 2.99 10.71 6.66
C GLY A 65 3.40 10.47 8.11
N VAL A 66 4.56 9.86 8.35
CA VAL A 66 5.06 9.52 9.68
C VAL A 66 6.16 10.48 10.14
N LEU A 67 6.38 10.52 11.45
CA LEU A 67 7.46 11.29 12.06
C LEU A 67 8.82 10.61 11.84
N PRO A 68 9.95 11.37 11.83
CA PRO A 68 11.29 10.81 11.64
C PRO A 68 11.63 9.65 12.58
N ALA A 69 11.25 9.76 13.86
CA ALA A 69 11.51 8.71 14.84
C ALA A 69 10.76 7.41 14.50
N GLN A 70 9.52 7.53 14.02
CA GLN A 70 8.73 6.38 13.58
C GLN A 70 9.33 5.76 12.33
N MET A 71 9.76 6.58 11.36
CA MET A 71 10.42 6.10 10.15
C MET A 71 11.70 5.32 10.48
N SER A 72 12.50 5.81 11.41
CA SER A 72 13.71 5.12 11.88
C SER A 72 13.41 3.75 12.48
N ARG A 73 12.32 3.62 13.23
CA ARG A 73 11.86 2.33 13.79
C ARG A 73 11.42 1.36 12.70
N ILE A 74 10.68 1.85 11.71
CA ILE A 74 10.23 1.04 10.57
C ILE A 74 11.44 0.50 9.80
N ILE A 75 12.40 1.35 9.46
CA ILE A 75 13.63 0.97 8.76
C ILE A 75 14.39 -0.09 9.56
N ARG A 76 14.60 0.15 10.85
CA ARG A 76 15.30 -0.80 11.72
C ARG A 76 14.57 -2.14 11.81
N SER A 77 13.25 -2.11 11.95
CA SER A 77 12.43 -3.32 11.99
C SER A 77 12.56 -4.15 10.71
N LEU A 78 12.56 -3.50 9.54
CA LEU A 78 12.71 -4.18 8.25
C LEU A 78 14.12 -4.73 8.05
N GLU A 79 15.15 -4.08 8.59
CA GLU A 79 16.52 -4.58 8.56
C GLU A 79 16.77 -5.74 9.53
N ASP A 80 16.03 -5.78 10.65
CA ASP A 80 16.23 -6.75 11.74
C ASP A 80 15.51 -8.10 11.52
N HIS A 81 14.79 -8.27 10.42
CA HIS A 81 14.25 -9.59 10.07
C HIS A 81 15.40 -10.60 9.88
N ASP A 82 15.15 -11.89 10.11
CA ASP A 82 16.14 -12.97 9.94
C ASP A 82 16.86 -12.87 8.60
N GLN A 83 16.09 -12.60 7.53
CA GLN A 83 16.61 -12.13 6.27
C GLN A 83 16.17 -10.68 6.10
N PRO A 84 17.11 -9.71 6.10
CA PRO A 84 16.73 -8.30 5.94
C PRO A 84 15.85 -8.08 4.71
N LEU A 85 14.77 -7.33 4.89
CA LEU A 85 13.80 -7.07 3.82
C LEU A 85 14.17 -5.85 2.98
N ILE A 86 15.01 -4.99 3.52
CA ILE A 86 15.56 -3.81 2.85
C ILE A 86 17.06 -3.73 3.07
N ALA A 87 17.73 -3.00 2.19
CA ALA A 87 19.12 -2.59 2.35
C ALA A 87 19.22 -1.07 2.24
N CYS A 88 19.97 -0.47 3.17
CA CYS A 88 20.21 0.97 3.21
C CYS A 88 21.66 1.25 2.85
N ARG A 89 21.87 2.33 2.09
CA ARG A 89 23.21 2.83 1.75
C ARG A 89 23.21 4.34 1.66
N ILE A 90 24.36 4.96 1.87
CA ILE A 90 24.52 6.40 1.71
C ILE A 90 24.36 6.74 0.22
N ASN A 91 23.54 7.76 -0.09
CA ASN A 91 23.36 8.24 -1.44
C ASN A 91 24.70 8.75 -2.00
N PRO A 92 25.12 8.29 -3.21
CA PRO A 92 26.42 8.67 -3.78
C PRO A 92 26.51 10.15 -4.17
N HIS A 93 25.38 10.81 -4.40
CA HIS A 93 25.32 12.22 -4.81
C HIS A 93 25.08 13.19 -3.64
N ASP A 94 24.50 12.72 -2.54
CA ASP A 94 24.27 13.52 -1.34
C ASP A 94 24.41 12.66 -0.08
N LYS A 95 25.55 12.80 0.59
CA LYS A 95 25.89 12.02 1.79
C LYS A 95 24.94 12.22 2.97
N ARG A 96 24.07 13.21 2.93
CA ARG A 96 23.03 13.44 3.95
C ARG A 96 21.79 12.57 3.72
N LYS A 97 21.68 11.93 2.57
CA LYS A 97 20.55 11.10 2.19
C LYS A 97 20.90 9.62 2.25
N ILE A 98 19.93 8.81 2.64
CA ILE A 98 20.05 7.36 2.70
C ILE A 98 19.13 6.77 1.68
N ASP A 99 19.69 5.99 0.76
CA ASP A 99 18.95 5.20 -0.22
C ASP A 99 18.48 3.89 0.40
N VAL A 100 17.27 3.50 0.06
CA VAL A 100 16.65 2.24 0.48
C VAL A 100 16.26 1.45 -0.75
N VAL A 101 16.60 0.18 -0.76
CA VAL A 101 16.22 -0.77 -1.80
C VAL A 101 15.62 -2.02 -1.17
N LEU A 102 14.69 -2.68 -1.90
CA LEU A 102 14.22 -4.00 -1.51
C LEU A 102 15.33 -5.04 -1.70
N THR A 103 15.45 -5.96 -0.74
CA THR A 103 16.19 -7.19 -0.94
C THR A 103 15.31 -8.23 -1.63
N PRO A 104 15.86 -9.34 -2.16
CA PRO A 104 15.02 -10.44 -2.65
C PRO A 104 14.06 -10.98 -1.59
N ALA A 105 14.48 -11.04 -0.32
CA ALA A 105 13.62 -11.42 0.79
C ALA A 105 12.47 -10.40 1.00
N GLY A 106 12.74 -9.11 0.81
CA GLY A 106 11.73 -8.05 0.87
C GLY A 106 10.69 -8.15 -0.23
N VAL A 107 11.12 -8.45 -1.45
CA VAL A 107 10.20 -8.70 -2.59
C VAL A 107 9.28 -9.88 -2.28
N GLN A 108 9.83 -10.97 -1.79
CA GLN A 108 9.06 -12.18 -1.46
C GLN A 108 8.08 -11.92 -0.30
N ALA A 109 8.51 -11.25 0.76
CA ALA A 109 7.65 -10.90 1.89
C ALA A 109 6.48 -10.01 1.49
N HIS A 110 6.73 -9.03 0.61
CA HIS A 110 5.68 -8.18 0.06
C HIS A 110 4.66 -8.99 -0.76
N GLN A 111 5.13 -9.86 -1.65
CA GLN A 111 4.26 -10.71 -2.48
C GLN A 111 3.41 -11.64 -1.63
N ASP A 112 3.99 -12.30 -0.63
CA ASP A 112 3.29 -13.23 0.26
C ASP A 112 2.18 -12.52 1.04
N HIS A 113 2.48 -11.35 1.59
CA HIS A 113 1.52 -10.56 2.34
C HIS A 113 0.39 -10.04 1.44
N GLN A 114 0.73 -9.54 0.26
CA GLN A 114 -0.25 -9.04 -0.71
C GLN A 114 -1.15 -10.16 -1.23
N SER A 115 -0.62 -11.36 -1.46
CA SER A 115 -1.40 -12.52 -1.90
C SER A 115 -2.51 -12.87 -0.92
N GLY A 116 -2.24 -12.82 0.39
CA GLY A 116 -3.25 -13.03 1.42
C GLY A 116 -4.39 -12.00 1.36
N ARG A 117 -4.05 -10.74 1.18
CA ARG A 117 -5.02 -9.66 1.01
C ARG A 117 -5.83 -9.82 -0.28
N VAL A 118 -5.18 -10.13 -1.38
CA VAL A 118 -5.84 -10.36 -2.67
C VAL A 118 -6.83 -11.52 -2.56
N GLN A 119 -6.46 -12.61 -1.93
CA GLN A 119 -7.36 -13.75 -1.74
C GLN A 119 -8.59 -13.39 -0.90
N ALA A 120 -8.42 -12.63 0.16
CA ALA A 120 -9.53 -12.19 1.00
C ALA A 120 -10.52 -11.30 0.23
N VAL A 121 -10.01 -10.34 -0.52
CA VAL A 121 -10.83 -9.45 -1.37
C VAL A 121 -11.47 -10.23 -2.52
N ALA A 122 -10.73 -11.12 -3.17
CA ALA A 122 -11.25 -11.98 -4.23
C ALA A 122 -12.43 -12.85 -3.75
N GLY A 123 -12.35 -13.36 -2.52
CA GLY A 123 -13.45 -14.09 -1.89
C GLY A 123 -14.72 -13.25 -1.72
N LEU A 124 -14.59 -11.97 -1.41
CA LEU A 124 -15.72 -11.05 -1.37
C LEU A 124 -16.27 -10.74 -2.76
N LEU A 125 -15.38 -10.44 -3.71
CA LEU A 125 -15.76 -10.09 -5.07
C LEU A 125 -16.43 -11.26 -5.82
N SER A 126 -16.07 -12.51 -5.49
CA SER A 126 -16.67 -13.70 -6.10
C SER A 126 -18.19 -13.82 -5.84
N ARG A 127 -18.72 -13.05 -4.86
CA ARG A 127 -20.16 -13.01 -4.57
C ARG A 127 -20.92 -12.03 -5.45
N LEU A 128 -20.22 -11.21 -6.22
CA LEU A 128 -20.84 -10.24 -7.13
C LEU A 128 -21.19 -10.91 -8.47
N PRO A 129 -22.30 -10.49 -9.12
CA PRO A 129 -22.58 -10.87 -10.50
C PRO A 129 -21.46 -10.42 -11.45
N GLU A 130 -21.31 -11.10 -12.56
CA GLU A 130 -20.29 -10.78 -13.58
C GLU A 130 -20.42 -9.34 -14.09
N GLU A 131 -21.64 -8.86 -14.29
CA GLU A 131 -21.92 -7.48 -14.69
C GLU A 131 -21.34 -6.45 -13.72
N ASP A 132 -21.49 -6.68 -12.41
CA ASP A 132 -20.96 -5.80 -11.37
C ASP A 132 -19.43 -5.85 -11.33
N LEU A 133 -18.83 -7.00 -11.60
CA LEU A 133 -17.38 -7.14 -11.69
C LEU A 133 -16.81 -6.35 -12.87
N ASP A 134 -17.48 -6.40 -14.02
CA ASP A 134 -17.10 -5.62 -15.21
C ASP A 134 -17.20 -4.11 -14.93
N ASP A 135 -18.27 -3.68 -14.26
CA ASP A 135 -18.45 -2.29 -13.86
C ASP A 135 -17.37 -1.84 -12.87
N LEU A 136 -17.05 -2.69 -11.89
CA LEU A 136 -15.99 -2.41 -10.91
C LEU A 136 -14.63 -2.26 -11.61
N GLN A 137 -14.29 -3.17 -12.53
CA GLN A 137 -13.05 -3.09 -13.30
C GLN A 137 -12.96 -1.77 -14.05
N ARG A 138 -14.00 -1.42 -14.79
CA ARG A 138 -14.08 -0.17 -15.57
C ARG A 138 -13.91 1.08 -14.68
N LEU A 139 -14.53 1.10 -13.51
CA LEU A 139 -14.44 2.23 -12.58
C LEU A 139 -13.08 2.31 -11.91
N LEU A 140 -12.48 1.18 -11.54
CA LEU A 140 -11.13 1.15 -10.97
C LEU A 140 -10.09 1.68 -11.96
N GLU A 141 -10.18 1.30 -13.23
CA GLU A 141 -9.29 1.83 -14.27
C GLU A 141 -9.39 3.35 -14.37
N LYS A 142 -10.60 3.90 -14.40
CA LYS A 142 -10.82 5.36 -14.44
C LYS A 142 -10.27 6.09 -13.22
N VAL A 143 -10.52 5.56 -12.01
CA VAL A 143 -10.01 6.15 -10.78
C VAL A 143 -8.49 6.10 -10.74
N HIS A 144 -7.90 4.99 -11.17
CA HIS A 144 -6.45 4.83 -11.25
C HIS A 144 -5.80 5.86 -12.18
N GLU A 145 -6.38 6.08 -13.37
CA GLU A 145 -5.91 7.11 -14.31
C GLU A 145 -5.96 8.52 -13.71
N LEU A 146 -7.03 8.83 -12.98
CA LEU A 146 -7.16 10.13 -12.31
C LEU A 146 -6.09 10.34 -11.23
N ILE A 147 -5.77 9.29 -10.46
CA ILE A 147 -4.72 9.34 -9.43
C ILE A 147 -3.35 9.55 -10.06
N ILE A 148 -3.02 8.79 -11.11
CA ILE A 148 -1.74 8.92 -11.82
C ILE A 148 -1.60 10.30 -12.45
N GLY A 149 -2.66 10.83 -13.05
CA GLY A 149 -2.66 12.16 -13.65
C GLY A 149 -2.40 13.30 -12.66
N GLN A 150 -2.70 13.10 -11.37
CA GLN A 150 -2.41 14.09 -10.31
C GLN A 150 -0.96 14.04 -9.81
N VAL A 151 -0.30 12.89 -9.94
CA VAL A 151 1.09 12.69 -9.46
C VAL A 151 2.13 13.24 -10.45
N SER A 152 1.72 13.55 -11.66
CA SER A 152 2.60 14.01 -12.77
C SER A 152 2.78 15.53 -12.85
N ILE A 153 2.52 16.28 -11.76
CA ILE A 153 2.77 17.72 -11.68
C ILE A 153 3.93 18.01 -10.77
#